data_ecbc261e1515140ae6e74d9c9abcf5cc
#
_entry.id   ecbc261e1515140ae6e74d9c9abcf5cc
#
_cell.length_a   1.000
_cell.length_b   1.000
_cell.length_c   1.000
_cell.angle_alpha   90.00
_cell.angle_beta   90.00
_cell.angle_gamma   90.00
#
_symmetry.space_group_name_H-M   'P 1'
#
loop_
_entity.id
_entity.type
_entity.pdbx_description
1 polymer ?
#
loop_
_entity_poly.entity_id
_entity_poly.type
_entity_poly.pdbx_seq_one_letter_code
_entity_poly.pdbx_strand_id
1 'polypeptide(L)'
;MKINEVISILEELSPLSYSEDFDNTGLLVGDYNTEVKGILVTLDTLESIVDEAVKNECNLIISFHPIIFSGLKKLTGENYIERVVMKAIKNNIAIFSMHTALDNSWNGVNAMICEKLKLTNRNILIPKNETIKKLTTYVPSDSAEKLLEQLFKAGAGSIGNYSNCSFSSNGDGTYRGNEYSNPVKGIKGKLHFE
;
A
#
# COMPACT_ATOMS: atom_id res chain seq x y z
N MET A 1 9.72 14.17 6.30
CA MET A 1 8.96 13.01 5.77
C MET A 1 7.83 13.53 4.90
N LYS A 2 7.69 13.01 3.70
CA LYS A 2 6.60 13.38 2.79
C LYS A 2 5.38 12.49 2.98
N ILE A 3 4.22 12.94 2.48
CA ILE A 3 2.96 12.17 2.57
C ILE A 3 3.09 10.79 1.91
N ASN A 4 3.75 10.68 0.75
CA ASN A 4 3.97 9.39 0.09
C ASN A 4 4.78 8.40 0.96
N GLU A 5 5.73 8.87 1.77
CA GLU A 5 6.51 8.02 2.66
C GLU A 5 5.65 7.50 3.83
N VAL A 6 4.76 8.34 4.36
CA VAL A 6 3.77 7.90 5.36
C VAL A 6 2.81 6.87 4.76
N ILE A 7 2.30 7.14 3.55
CA ILE A 7 1.39 6.21 2.85
C ILE A 7 2.08 4.86 2.62
N SER A 8 3.35 4.83 2.21
CA SER A 8 4.10 3.57 2.05
C SER A 8 4.12 2.74 3.33
N ILE A 9 4.30 3.37 4.49
CA ILE A 9 4.26 2.68 5.79
C ILE A 9 2.84 2.14 6.09
N LEU A 10 1.80 2.92 5.77
CA LEU A 10 0.41 2.48 5.95
C LEU A 10 0.06 1.31 5.02
N GLU A 11 0.58 1.29 3.80
CA GLU A 11 0.39 0.21 2.84
C GLU A 11 1.16 -1.08 3.23
N GLU A 12 2.24 -1.00 4.01
CA GLU A 12 2.85 -2.19 4.62
C GLU A 12 1.91 -2.84 5.64
N LEU A 13 1.16 -2.04 6.39
CA LEU A 13 0.15 -2.52 7.35
C LEU A 13 -1.10 -3.06 6.63
N SER A 14 -1.57 -2.32 5.64
CA SER A 14 -2.82 -2.58 4.94
C SER A 14 -2.74 -2.09 3.49
N PRO A 15 -2.30 -2.95 2.56
CA PRO A 15 -2.21 -2.60 1.15
C PRO A 15 -3.53 -2.11 0.57
N LEU A 16 -3.54 -0.99 -0.15
CA LEU A 16 -4.74 -0.48 -0.82
C LEU A 16 -5.33 -1.47 -1.83
N SER A 17 -4.52 -2.41 -2.34
CA SER A 17 -5.00 -3.52 -3.18
C SER A 17 -5.95 -4.49 -2.46
N TYR A 18 -6.10 -4.38 -1.14
CA TYR A 18 -7.07 -5.15 -0.36
C TYR A 18 -8.43 -4.48 -0.28
N SER A 19 -8.56 -3.24 -0.75
CA SER A 19 -9.84 -2.55 -0.80
C SER A 19 -10.86 -3.30 -1.65
N GLU A 20 -12.14 -3.15 -1.32
CA GLU A 20 -13.24 -3.63 -2.14
C GLU A 20 -13.37 -2.79 -3.42
N ASP A 21 -13.87 -3.39 -4.51
CA ASP A 21 -13.98 -2.74 -5.82
C ASP A 21 -14.92 -1.53 -5.84
N PHE A 22 -15.87 -1.47 -4.89
CA PHE A 22 -16.80 -0.36 -4.76
C PHE A 22 -16.26 0.81 -3.93
N ASP A 23 -15.11 0.63 -3.29
CA ASP A 23 -14.57 1.57 -2.29
C ASP A 23 -13.72 2.67 -2.94
N ASN A 24 -13.51 3.75 -2.16
CA ASN A 24 -12.65 4.85 -2.55
C ASN A 24 -11.62 5.12 -1.44
N THR A 25 -10.58 4.30 -1.40
CA THR A 25 -9.48 4.39 -0.43
C THR A 25 -8.28 5.13 -1.01
N GLY A 26 -7.33 5.47 -0.15
CA GLY A 26 -6.09 6.14 -0.52
C GLY A 26 -6.13 7.65 -0.27
N LEU A 27 -5.29 8.41 -0.98
CA LEU A 27 -5.22 9.86 -0.85
C LEU A 27 -6.40 10.52 -1.59
N LEU A 28 -7.36 11.02 -0.83
CA LEU A 28 -8.60 11.61 -1.35
C LEU A 28 -8.48 13.13 -1.58
N VAL A 29 -7.66 13.81 -0.77
CA VAL A 29 -7.40 15.25 -0.86
C VAL A 29 -5.92 15.49 -0.58
N GLY A 30 -5.26 16.36 -1.35
CA GLY A 30 -3.89 16.77 -1.10
C GLY A 30 -2.89 16.32 -2.18
N ASP A 31 -1.60 16.45 -1.86
CA ASP A 31 -0.48 16.13 -2.75
C ASP A 31 0.51 15.21 -2.03
N TYR A 32 0.87 14.09 -2.68
CA TYR A 32 1.83 13.09 -2.20
C TYR A 32 3.20 13.66 -1.82
N ASN A 33 3.61 14.76 -2.44
CA ASN A 33 4.93 15.36 -2.23
C ASN A 33 4.99 16.37 -1.07
N THR A 34 3.85 16.68 -0.44
CA THR A 34 3.78 17.59 0.69
C THR A 34 4.54 17.05 1.90
N GLU A 35 5.34 17.89 2.56
CA GLU A 35 5.99 17.53 3.81
C GLU A 35 4.98 17.45 4.96
N VAL A 36 5.03 16.35 5.71
CA VAL A 36 4.17 16.12 6.88
C VAL A 36 4.70 16.90 8.07
N LYS A 37 3.84 17.75 8.66
CA LYS A 37 4.10 18.50 9.91
C LYS A 37 3.54 17.78 11.11
N GLY A 38 2.33 17.22 10.98
CA GLY A 38 1.64 16.46 11.99
C GLY A 38 0.57 15.59 11.37
N ILE A 39 0.21 14.51 12.06
CA ILE A 39 -0.80 13.54 11.61
C ILE A 39 -1.93 13.51 12.64
N LEU A 40 -3.17 13.59 12.18
CA LEU A 40 -4.37 13.36 12.97
C LEU A 40 -5.05 12.08 12.48
N VAL A 41 -5.33 11.16 13.38
CA VAL A 41 -6.02 9.89 13.07
C VAL A 41 -7.45 9.96 13.57
N THR A 42 -8.40 9.58 12.72
CA THR A 42 -9.83 9.66 13.05
C THR A 42 -10.63 8.52 12.42
N LEU A 43 -11.83 8.28 12.94
CA LEU A 43 -12.79 7.39 12.29
C LEU A 43 -13.46 8.09 11.11
N ASP A 44 -14.04 9.25 11.35
CA ASP A 44 -14.77 10.06 10.37
C ASP A 44 -14.08 11.42 10.18
N THR A 45 -14.04 11.91 8.95
CA THR A 45 -13.54 13.25 8.67
C THR A 45 -14.70 14.25 8.64
N LEU A 46 -14.97 14.89 9.78
CA LEU A 46 -15.96 15.94 9.94
C LEU A 46 -15.32 17.33 9.84
N GLU A 47 -16.14 18.40 9.70
CA GLU A 47 -15.64 19.78 9.71
C GLU A 47 -14.86 20.10 10.99
N SER A 48 -15.30 19.57 12.15
CA SER A 48 -14.63 19.73 13.45
C SER A 48 -13.28 19.03 13.49
N ILE A 49 -13.11 17.92 12.78
CA ILE A 49 -11.82 17.19 12.70
C ILE A 49 -10.82 18.01 11.88
N VAL A 50 -11.26 18.68 10.81
CA VAL A 50 -10.39 19.60 10.07
C VAL A 50 -10.00 20.79 10.94
N ASP A 51 -10.93 21.33 11.77
CA ASP A 51 -10.59 22.39 12.72
C ASP A 51 -9.59 21.92 13.79
N GLU A 52 -9.73 20.69 14.27
CA GLU A 52 -8.79 20.09 15.21
C GLU A 52 -7.40 19.90 14.57
N ALA A 53 -7.34 19.46 13.30
CA ALA A 53 -6.09 19.33 12.58
C ALA A 53 -5.39 20.69 12.41
N VAL A 54 -6.13 21.75 12.08
CA VAL A 54 -5.61 23.11 12.00
C VAL A 54 -5.08 23.56 13.35
N LYS A 55 -5.85 23.39 14.43
CA LYS A 55 -5.48 23.78 15.78
C LYS A 55 -4.20 23.09 16.28
N ASN A 56 -4.02 21.83 15.91
CA ASN A 56 -2.88 21.00 16.30
C ASN A 56 -1.74 21.00 15.27
N GLU A 57 -1.78 21.91 14.28
CA GLU A 57 -0.78 22.03 13.20
C GLU A 57 -0.55 20.74 12.41
N CYS A 58 -1.57 19.85 12.36
CA CYS A 58 -1.55 18.64 11.55
C CYS A 58 -1.97 18.96 10.12
N ASN A 59 -1.18 18.51 9.14
CA ASN A 59 -1.50 18.68 7.74
C ASN A 59 -1.77 17.38 6.98
N LEU A 60 -1.87 16.27 7.70
CA LEU A 60 -2.34 14.98 7.19
C LEU A 60 -3.38 14.40 8.15
N ILE A 61 -4.57 14.14 7.63
CA ILE A 61 -5.62 13.38 8.32
C ILE A 61 -5.62 11.98 7.75
N ILE A 62 -5.48 10.96 8.62
CA ILE A 62 -5.68 9.56 8.27
C ILE A 62 -7.02 9.14 8.84
N SER A 63 -7.99 8.89 7.96
CA SER A 63 -9.35 8.48 8.37
C SER A 63 -9.59 7.01 8.05
N PHE A 64 -10.48 6.39 8.82
CA PHE A 64 -11.02 5.10 8.46
C PHE A 64 -12.01 5.27 7.30
N HIS A 65 -13.11 6.01 7.50
CA HIS A 65 -14.12 6.24 6.47
C HIS A 65 -13.66 7.28 5.43
N PRO A 66 -13.87 7.01 4.13
CA PRO A 66 -13.54 7.96 3.07
C PRO A 66 -14.53 9.12 3.05
N ILE A 67 -14.02 10.36 3.18
CA ILE A 67 -14.87 11.56 3.08
C ILE A 67 -15.48 11.71 1.68
N ILE A 68 -14.77 11.25 0.66
CA ILE A 68 -15.28 11.19 -0.72
C ILE A 68 -15.53 9.72 -1.04
N PHE A 69 -16.73 9.22 -0.80
CA PHE A 69 -17.10 7.85 -1.16
C PHE A 69 -17.55 7.77 -2.63
N SER A 70 -18.42 8.66 -3.04
CA SER A 70 -18.83 8.84 -4.44
C SER A 70 -18.18 10.08 -5.02
N GLY A 71 -17.85 10.06 -6.31
CA GLY A 71 -17.16 11.18 -6.98
C GLY A 71 -17.94 12.50 -6.82
N LEU A 72 -17.22 13.57 -6.50
CA LEU A 72 -17.77 14.92 -6.40
C LEU A 72 -17.88 15.55 -7.79
N LYS A 73 -19.08 16.07 -8.14
CA LYS A 73 -19.31 16.79 -9.41
C LYS A 73 -19.09 18.31 -9.28
N LYS A 74 -19.17 18.83 -8.07
CA LYS A 74 -19.05 20.26 -7.75
C LYS A 74 -18.54 20.46 -6.32
N LEU A 75 -17.99 21.61 -6.02
CA LEU A 75 -17.53 22.02 -4.71
C LEU A 75 -18.13 23.41 -4.41
N THR A 76 -19.35 23.43 -3.89
CA THR A 76 -20.11 24.66 -3.61
C THR A 76 -20.42 24.86 -2.13
N GLY A 77 -20.14 23.84 -1.30
CA GLY A 77 -20.41 23.87 0.12
C GLY A 77 -21.85 23.51 0.50
N GLU A 78 -22.63 23.00 -0.44
CA GLU A 78 -24.05 22.64 -0.17
C GLU A 78 -24.18 21.55 0.90
N ASN A 79 -23.31 20.54 0.86
CA ASN A 79 -23.32 19.45 1.82
C ASN A 79 -22.03 19.43 2.68
N TYR A 80 -22.02 18.62 3.73
CA TYR A 80 -20.90 18.57 4.65
C TYR A 80 -19.63 18.04 3.97
N ILE A 81 -19.73 17.09 3.03
CA ILE A 81 -18.58 16.53 2.30
C ILE A 81 -17.86 17.63 1.54
N GLU A 82 -18.62 18.43 0.76
CA GLU A 82 -18.07 19.55 0.02
C GLU A 82 -17.40 20.58 0.97
N ARG A 83 -18.03 20.89 2.12
CA ARG A 83 -17.47 21.84 3.10
C ARG A 83 -16.19 21.32 3.72
N VAL A 84 -16.14 20.03 4.10
CA VAL A 84 -14.92 19.38 4.63
C VAL A 84 -13.79 19.44 3.61
N VAL A 85 -14.05 19.02 2.36
CA VAL A 85 -13.05 18.99 1.29
C VAL A 85 -12.53 20.42 1.00
N MET A 86 -13.44 21.39 0.84
CA MET A 86 -13.06 22.80 0.63
C MET A 86 -12.24 23.34 1.80
N LYS A 87 -12.60 22.99 3.03
CA LYS A 87 -11.90 23.43 4.24
C LYS A 87 -10.51 22.81 4.33
N ALA A 88 -10.37 21.53 4.03
CA ALA A 88 -9.09 20.83 3.99
C ALA A 88 -8.16 21.44 2.93
N ILE A 89 -8.65 21.68 1.71
CA ILE A 89 -7.87 22.32 0.64
C ILE A 89 -7.41 23.73 1.05
N LYS A 90 -8.30 24.56 1.61
CA LYS A 90 -7.98 25.93 2.04
C LYS A 90 -6.89 25.99 3.13
N ASN A 91 -6.79 24.94 3.95
CA ASN A 91 -5.82 24.86 5.03
C ASN A 91 -4.59 23.97 4.67
N ASN A 92 -4.46 23.56 3.41
CA ASN A 92 -3.39 22.67 2.94
C ASN A 92 -3.31 21.36 3.75
N ILE A 93 -4.46 20.78 4.09
CA ILE A 93 -4.58 19.51 4.81
C ILE A 93 -4.88 18.41 3.81
N ALA A 94 -4.08 17.37 3.80
CA ALA A 94 -4.31 16.17 3.04
C ALA A 94 -5.20 15.20 3.84
N ILE A 95 -6.02 14.42 3.13
CA ILE A 95 -6.90 13.39 3.72
C ILE A 95 -6.63 12.07 3.02
N PHE A 96 -6.23 11.07 3.80
CA PHE A 96 -6.01 9.69 3.36
C PHE A 96 -6.98 8.76 4.07
N SER A 97 -7.59 7.81 3.35
CA SER A 97 -8.53 6.83 3.92
C SER A 97 -8.06 5.40 3.70
N MET A 98 -8.21 4.56 4.74
CA MET A 98 -7.83 3.14 4.70
C MET A 98 -9.02 2.20 4.54
N HIS A 99 -10.18 2.54 5.06
CA HIS A 99 -11.48 1.87 5.00
C HIS A 99 -11.39 0.33 4.81
N THR A 100 -12.00 -0.22 3.73
CA THR A 100 -12.06 -1.67 3.50
C THR A 100 -10.69 -2.33 3.30
N ALA A 101 -9.66 -1.58 2.91
CA ALA A 101 -8.29 -2.10 2.90
C ALA A 101 -7.88 -2.58 4.30
N LEU A 102 -8.18 -1.78 5.34
CA LEU A 102 -7.88 -2.11 6.73
C LEU A 102 -8.79 -3.23 7.27
N ASP A 103 -10.07 -3.29 6.83
CA ASP A 103 -10.97 -4.39 7.19
C ASP A 103 -10.48 -5.74 6.64
N ASN A 104 -9.97 -5.74 5.42
CA ASN A 104 -9.50 -6.94 4.72
C ASN A 104 -8.05 -7.33 5.07
N SER A 105 -7.37 -6.50 5.84
CA SER A 105 -6.03 -6.81 6.32
C SER A 105 -6.05 -7.84 7.44
N TRP A 106 -5.17 -8.86 7.38
CA TRP A 106 -5.06 -9.90 8.42
C TRP A 106 -4.85 -9.34 9.82
N ASN A 107 -4.10 -8.26 9.95
CA ASN A 107 -3.84 -7.56 11.21
C ASN A 107 -4.64 -6.26 11.36
N GLY A 108 -5.71 -6.10 10.59
CA GLY A 108 -6.57 -4.92 10.60
C GLY A 108 -7.64 -4.93 11.69
N VAL A 109 -8.77 -4.26 11.41
CA VAL A 109 -9.88 -4.04 12.37
C VAL A 109 -10.41 -5.36 12.95
N ASN A 110 -10.65 -6.37 12.08
CA ASN A 110 -11.19 -7.66 12.53
C ASN A 110 -10.24 -8.40 13.47
N ALA A 111 -8.92 -8.26 13.28
CA ALA A 111 -7.93 -8.80 14.20
C ALA A 111 -8.03 -8.17 15.59
N MET A 112 -8.13 -6.84 15.64
CA MET A 112 -8.27 -6.09 16.90
C MET A 112 -9.55 -6.44 17.65
N ILE A 113 -10.65 -6.67 16.92
CA ILE A 113 -11.93 -7.16 17.48
C ILE A 113 -11.74 -8.54 18.09
N CYS A 114 -11.10 -9.47 17.36
CA CYS A 114 -10.83 -10.82 17.86
C CYS A 114 -9.99 -10.78 19.14
N GLU A 115 -8.94 -9.97 19.18
CA GLU A 115 -8.09 -9.80 20.38
C GLU A 115 -8.88 -9.27 21.58
N LYS A 116 -9.69 -8.22 21.38
CA LYS A 116 -10.53 -7.66 22.45
C LYS A 116 -11.55 -8.65 22.99
N LEU A 117 -12.08 -9.50 22.12
CA LEU A 117 -13.03 -10.55 22.49
C LEU A 117 -12.33 -11.85 22.96
N LYS A 118 -10.98 -11.88 22.95
CA LYS A 118 -10.16 -13.06 23.30
C LYS A 118 -10.50 -14.30 22.44
N LEU A 119 -10.81 -14.08 21.17
CA LEU A 119 -11.08 -15.15 20.21
C LEU A 119 -9.77 -15.76 19.70
N THR A 120 -9.77 -17.08 19.55
CA THR A 120 -8.65 -17.89 19.03
C THR A 120 -9.03 -18.54 17.70
N ASN A 121 -8.02 -19.02 16.95
CA ASN A 121 -8.24 -19.75 15.69
C ASN A 121 -9.07 -18.94 14.66
N ARG A 122 -8.76 -17.64 14.53
CA ARG A 122 -9.40 -16.80 13.54
C ARG A 122 -9.09 -17.25 12.12
N ASN A 123 -10.09 -17.13 11.23
CA ASN A 123 -9.96 -17.43 9.81
C ASN A 123 -10.68 -16.37 8.99
N ILE A 124 -10.27 -16.18 7.74
CA ILE A 124 -10.97 -15.31 6.79
C ILE A 124 -12.26 -16.03 6.37
N LEU A 125 -13.40 -15.38 6.58
CA LEU A 125 -14.73 -15.95 6.28
C LEU A 125 -14.93 -16.14 4.77
N ILE A 126 -14.57 -15.13 3.97
CA ILE A 126 -14.67 -15.15 2.51
C ILE A 126 -13.28 -14.83 1.93
N PRO A 127 -12.42 -15.84 1.73
CA PRO A 127 -11.10 -15.60 1.16
C PRO A 127 -11.23 -15.14 -0.31
N LYS A 128 -10.51 -14.09 -0.68
CA LYS A 128 -10.35 -13.73 -2.10
C LYS A 128 -9.54 -14.83 -2.78
N ASN A 129 -10.15 -15.50 -3.74
CA ASN A 129 -9.47 -16.42 -4.64
C ASN A 129 -8.83 -15.63 -5.79
N GLU A 130 -7.89 -16.25 -6.51
CA GLU A 130 -7.22 -15.66 -7.69
C GLU A 130 -6.26 -14.50 -7.41
N THR A 131 -5.69 -14.42 -6.21
CA THR A 131 -4.66 -13.43 -5.86
C THR A 131 -3.24 -13.95 -6.06
N ILE A 132 -3.02 -14.81 -7.04
CA ILE A 132 -1.68 -15.35 -7.33
C ILE A 132 -0.82 -14.25 -7.94
N LYS A 133 0.29 -13.92 -7.26
CA LYS A 133 1.32 -13.02 -7.78
C LYS A 133 2.41 -13.84 -8.46
N LYS A 134 2.81 -13.43 -9.67
CA LYS A 134 3.96 -14.01 -10.36
C LYS A 134 5.21 -13.24 -10.00
N LEU A 135 6.12 -13.87 -9.25
CA LEU A 135 7.48 -13.36 -9.06
C LEU A 135 8.34 -13.80 -10.24
N THR A 136 8.95 -12.85 -10.93
CA THR A 136 9.94 -13.12 -11.97
C THR A 136 11.27 -12.53 -11.53
N THR A 137 12.34 -13.33 -11.59
CA THR A 137 13.70 -12.90 -11.28
C THR A 137 14.69 -13.52 -12.26
N TYR A 138 15.83 -12.88 -12.41
CA TYR A 138 16.93 -13.35 -13.24
C TYR A 138 18.13 -13.63 -12.36
N VAL A 139 18.82 -14.72 -12.63
CA VAL A 139 19.95 -15.19 -11.82
C VAL A 139 20.86 -16.02 -12.70
N PRO A 140 22.18 -16.00 -12.48
CA PRO A 140 23.10 -16.93 -13.16
C PRO A 140 22.66 -18.38 -12.96
N SER A 141 22.77 -19.19 -14.02
CA SER A 141 22.24 -20.56 -14.04
C SER A 141 22.81 -21.46 -12.93
N ASP A 142 24.06 -21.21 -12.52
CA ASP A 142 24.75 -21.91 -11.42
C ASP A 142 24.20 -21.58 -10.02
N SER A 143 23.46 -20.49 -9.90
CA SER A 143 22.89 -20.00 -8.66
C SER A 143 21.38 -20.19 -8.57
N ALA A 144 20.73 -20.70 -9.63
CA ALA A 144 19.27 -20.78 -9.75
C ALA A 144 18.68 -21.71 -8.68
N GLU A 145 19.25 -22.90 -8.45
CA GLU A 145 18.75 -23.86 -7.48
C GLU A 145 18.78 -23.29 -6.06
N LYS A 146 19.90 -22.68 -5.69
CA LYS A 146 20.07 -22.05 -4.36
C LYS A 146 19.06 -20.92 -4.14
N LEU A 147 18.78 -20.11 -5.18
CA LEU A 147 17.78 -19.04 -5.10
C LEU A 147 16.38 -19.63 -4.92
N LEU A 148 16.00 -20.63 -5.70
CA LEU A 148 14.70 -21.30 -5.59
C LEU A 148 14.47 -21.88 -4.18
N GLU A 149 15.47 -22.53 -3.60
CA GLU A 149 15.36 -23.03 -2.22
C GLU A 149 15.06 -21.91 -1.22
N GLN A 150 15.71 -20.74 -1.35
CA GLN A 150 15.47 -19.62 -0.46
C GLN A 150 14.09 -19.00 -0.66
N LEU A 151 13.62 -18.90 -1.91
CA LEU A 151 12.27 -18.42 -2.23
C LEU A 151 11.21 -19.37 -1.64
N PHE A 152 11.39 -20.68 -1.73
CA PHE A 152 10.46 -21.65 -1.13
C PHE A 152 10.47 -21.58 0.39
N LYS A 153 11.65 -21.43 1.02
CA LYS A 153 11.74 -21.20 2.48
C LYS A 153 11.08 -19.91 2.92
N ALA A 154 11.06 -18.88 2.07
CA ALA A 154 10.36 -17.62 2.31
C ALA A 154 8.85 -17.69 2.04
N GLY A 155 8.31 -18.86 1.63
CA GLY A 155 6.88 -19.10 1.42
C GLY A 155 6.41 -18.95 -0.04
N ALA A 156 7.30 -18.70 -0.99
CA ALA A 156 6.92 -18.68 -2.41
C ALA A 156 6.59 -20.10 -2.91
N GLY A 157 5.85 -20.19 -4.02
CA GLY A 157 5.57 -21.44 -4.72
C GLY A 157 4.50 -22.34 -4.07
N SER A 158 3.68 -21.82 -3.16
CA SER A 158 2.54 -22.57 -2.60
C SER A 158 1.27 -22.17 -3.35
N ILE A 159 0.63 -23.13 -4.02
CA ILE A 159 -0.60 -22.92 -4.81
C ILE A 159 -1.57 -24.06 -4.48
N GLY A 160 -2.63 -23.77 -3.74
CA GLY A 160 -3.59 -24.78 -3.30
C GLY A 160 -2.88 -25.89 -2.52
N ASN A 161 -2.99 -27.13 -3.01
CA ASN A 161 -2.36 -28.31 -2.39
C ASN A 161 -0.93 -28.59 -2.90
N TYR A 162 -0.35 -27.71 -3.71
CA TYR A 162 0.99 -27.87 -4.26
C TYR A 162 1.97 -26.92 -3.58
N SER A 163 3.18 -27.41 -3.33
CA SER A 163 4.30 -26.64 -2.80
C SER A 163 5.45 -26.61 -3.81
N ASN A 164 6.35 -25.64 -3.65
CA ASN A 164 7.54 -25.49 -4.48
C ASN A 164 7.25 -25.31 -5.98
N CYS A 165 6.11 -24.71 -6.31
CA CYS A 165 5.74 -24.43 -7.68
C CYS A 165 6.64 -23.33 -8.27
N SER A 166 7.34 -23.64 -9.33
CA SER A 166 8.18 -22.70 -10.08
C SER A 166 8.28 -23.11 -11.54
N PHE A 167 8.66 -22.17 -12.37
CA PHE A 167 9.03 -22.41 -13.76
C PHE A 167 10.34 -21.71 -14.04
N SER A 168 11.33 -22.42 -14.52
CA SER A 168 12.64 -21.90 -14.88
C SER A 168 12.92 -22.14 -16.37
N SER A 169 13.51 -21.17 -17.03
CA SER A 169 14.01 -21.32 -18.39
C SER A 169 15.37 -20.62 -18.52
N ASN A 170 16.26 -21.18 -19.30
CA ASN A 170 17.52 -20.53 -19.66
C ASN A 170 17.28 -19.49 -20.75
N GLY A 171 18.07 -18.43 -20.74
CA GLY A 171 18.04 -17.37 -21.74
C GLY A 171 19.29 -16.52 -21.64
N ASP A 172 19.52 -15.68 -22.64
CA ASP A 172 20.63 -14.74 -22.63
C ASP A 172 20.16 -13.39 -22.10
N GLY A 173 20.81 -12.94 -21.02
CA GLY A 173 20.62 -11.62 -20.44
C GLY A 173 21.63 -10.61 -21.02
N THR A 174 21.21 -9.36 -21.20
CA THR A 174 22.11 -8.29 -21.60
C THR A 174 21.91 -7.04 -20.74
N TYR A 175 23.01 -6.38 -20.39
CA TYR A 175 22.95 -5.07 -19.74
C TYR A 175 24.16 -4.21 -20.08
N ARG A 176 23.99 -2.89 -19.91
CA ARG A 176 25.05 -1.90 -20.01
C ARG A 176 24.93 -0.93 -18.83
N GLY A 177 25.87 -0.99 -17.91
CA GLY A 177 25.92 -0.06 -16.79
C GLY A 177 26.34 1.35 -17.22
N ASN A 178 25.72 2.39 -16.68
CA ASN A 178 26.16 3.78 -16.79
C ASN A 178 27.27 4.10 -15.78
N GLU A 179 27.69 5.35 -15.71
CA GLU A 179 28.76 5.82 -14.80
C GLU A 179 28.45 5.65 -13.31
N TYR A 180 27.15 5.63 -12.94
CA TYR A 180 26.68 5.46 -11.55
C TYR A 180 26.46 3.99 -11.16
N SER A 181 26.55 3.05 -12.11
CA SER A 181 26.35 1.64 -11.83
C SER A 181 27.54 1.03 -11.10
N ASN A 182 27.30 -0.06 -10.35
CA ASN A 182 28.34 -0.87 -9.73
C ASN A 182 28.10 -2.35 -10.05
N PRO A 183 28.40 -2.79 -11.30
CA PRO A 183 28.12 -4.15 -11.73
C PRO A 183 29.01 -5.16 -10.99
N VAL A 184 28.42 -6.27 -10.54
CA VAL A 184 29.15 -7.41 -9.95
C VAL A 184 29.94 -8.15 -11.04
N LYS A 185 29.35 -8.23 -12.25
CA LYS A 185 30.00 -8.76 -13.47
C LYS A 185 29.99 -7.68 -14.54
N GLY A 186 30.91 -7.76 -15.49
CA GLY A 186 31.00 -6.81 -16.59
C GLY A 186 31.73 -5.52 -16.27
N ILE A 187 31.78 -4.63 -17.24
CA ILE A 187 32.51 -3.35 -17.19
C ILE A 187 31.57 -2.21 -17.50
N LYS A 188 31.62 -1.14 -16.70
CA LYS A 188 30.84 0.11 -16.94
C LYS A 188 30.99 0.58 -18.38
N GLY A 189 29.89 1.00 -19.01
CA GLY A 189 29.84 1.52 -20.35
C GLY A 189 29.91 0.48 -21.48
N LYS A 190 30.24 -0.78 -21.17
CA LYS A 190 30.25 -1.88 -22.16
C LYS A 190 29.00 -2.74 -22.03
N LEU A 191 28.54 -3.24 -23.19
CA LEU A 191 27.46 -4.23 -23.22
C LEU A 191 28.03 -5.56 -22.67
N HIS A 192 27.33 -6.13 -21.69
CA HIS A 192 27.65 -7.43 -21.12
C HIS A 192 26.56 -8.43 -21.47
N PHE A 193 26.96 -9.68 -21.69
CA PHE A 193 26.07 -10.83 -21.97
C PHE A 193 26.28 -11.86 -20.85
N GLU A 194 25.20 -12.40 -20.37
CA GLU A 194 25.19 -13.47 -19.37
C GLU A 194 24.00 -14.43 -19.55
#